data_d9e40da5c333027e055ae0953d25bbe9
#
_entry.id   d9e40da5c333027e055ae0953d25bbe9
#
_cell.length_a   1.000
_cell.length_b   1.000
_cell.length_c   1.000
_cell.angle_alpha   90.00
_cell.angle_beta   90.00
_cell.angle_gamma   90.00
#
_symmetry.space_group_name_H-M   'P 1'
#
loop_
_entity.id
_entity.type
_entity.pdbx_description
1 polymer ?
#
loop_
_entity_poly.entity_id
_entity_poly.type
_entity_poly.pdbx_seq_one_letter_code
_entity_poly.pdbx_strand_id
1 'polypeptide(L)'
;MLRSLYWASAGLAMIAAGPAFADDLAATGGWSANTKGQAATPPMGWNSWNAFHGDIDEEKVLASANVIVNSGLAAKGFKSINIDDGWWLKRDMATGRVIIRTKTFPSAAMPDGSTSFRPLTDRLHAMGLRAGIYSDIGRNTCGQVFGNGSSTNPEGAVAEREVGLYGHVDQDIGIFFKEWGFDYIKVDGCGIRALPASSPLVKNGTYRAFPPLIDFDSIQRTDVKAVRGLFEEVAQALDRHNPDGQYTFSLCIWGSADVRSWAAKVGNLSRTSEDITPQWSRMLHNMDTAARRELYAHPGSWNDPDMLFIGSGEFDAAHMTEARSHFSMWAMLNAPLIIGFDLRKANAEQLAVLGNSAIIALNQDPGGHQAVLAYDSNDLQIYVKTLANGDKAVALLNRTSAPIEADLTAAQLKLASDAQIGMTDLWSGKTMQFVGETKLPVGPRETLVYRVSGQHLLPNGSYLSELPGNVYPAADGVTARQLDPMIHRGLGPWTGTRGGGEPPRYAGWGGARADRAPWGQELSISGTKFPYGIGIMANSRIEVRNPGKRKLVAQVGIDDSGDAGGRRVRFEIYGDRKLLSQSAWQAAGTAPASIEASVAGYRIIELVARTDRPGGGDFPVSWGNAALTD
;
A
#
# COMPACT_ATOMS: atom_id res chain seq x y z
N MET A 1 40.45 -67.34 14.76
CA MET A 1 40.97 -66.38 13.78
C MET A 1 39.79 -65.53 13.35
N LEU A 2 39.54 -64.38 14.00
CA LEU A 2 38.52 -63.43 13.68
C LEU A 2 39.16 -62.29 12.88
N ARG A 3 38.64 -62.00 11.69
CA ARG A 3 39.00 -60.82 10.90
C ARG A 3 37.93 -59.75 11.13
N SER A 4 38.30 -58.64 11.73
CA SER A 4 37.51 -57.41 11.88
C SER A 4 37.51 -56.61 10.59
N LEU A 5 36.30 -56.31 10.07
CA LEU A 5 36.08 -55.38 8.98
C LEU A 5 35.83 -53.98 9.56
N TYR A 6 36.66 -53.02 9.22
CA TYR A 6 36.40 -51.60 9.46
C TYR A 6 35.52 -51.03 8.36
N TRP A 7 34.40 -50.43 8.73
CA TRP A 7 33.57 -49.60 7.88
C TRP A 7 34.04 -48.16 8.00
N ALA A 8 34.50 -47.58 6.91
CA ALA A 8 34.80 -46.16 6.81
C ALA A 8 33.51 -45.41 6.47
N SER A 9 33.00 -44.60 7.39
CA SER A 9 31.88 -43.71 7.19
C SER A 9 32.38 -42.46 6.45
N ALA A 10 32.03 -42.33 5.17
CA ALA A 10 32.19 -41.07 4.44
C ALA A 10 31.10 -40.10 4.89
N GLY A 11 31.46 -39.10 5.67
CA GLY A 11 30.60 -37.98 6.02
C GLY A 11 30.38 -37.10 4.81
N LEU A 12 29.16 -37.10 4.25
CA LEU A 12 28.71 -36.05 3.33
C LEU A 12 28.58 -34.76 4.14
N ALA A 13 29.47 -33.81 3.93
CA ALA A 13 29.28 -32.44 4.35
C ALA A 13 28.15 -31.83 3.53
N MET A 14 26.99 -31.66 4.12
CA MET A 14 25.95 -30.78 3.55
C MET A 14 26.48 -29.35 3.57
N ILE A 15 26.85 -28.83 2.41
CA ILE A 15 27.05 -27.41 2.21
C ILE A 15 25.65 -26.79 2.33
N ALA A 16 25.37 -26.17 3.45
CA ALA A 16 24.21 -25.33 3.61
C ALA A 16 24.33 -24.20 2.58
N ALA A 17 23.50 -24.23 1.53
CA ALA A 17 23.32 -23.12 0.63
C ALA A 17 22.86 -21.93 1.48
N GLY A 18 23.70 -20.91 1.59
CA GLY A 18 23.33 -19.64 2.19
C GLY A 18 22.17 -19.03 1.42
N PRO A 19 21.36 -18.17 2.07
CA PRO A 19 20.18 -17.61 1.44
C PRO A 19 20.53 -16.85 0.17
N ALA A 20 19.64 -16.95 -0.81
CA ALA A 20 19.73 -16.42 -2.18
C ALA A 20 19.66 -14.88 -2.26
N PHE A 21 20.47 -14.15 -1.51
CA PHE A 21 20.51 -12.68 -1.53
C PHE A 21 21.41 -12.10 -2.64
N ALA A 22 22.14 -12.92 -3.37
CA ALA A 22 23.05 -12.44 -4.41
C ALA A 22 22.34 -12.05 -5.72
N ASP A 23 21.15 -12.59 -6.02
CA ASP A 23 20.43 -12.35 -7.27
C ASP A 23 19.58 -11.07 -7.26
N ASP A 24 19.10 -10.61 -6.09
CA ASP A 24 18.21 -9.44 -5.99
C ASP A 24 18.92 -8.10 -6.33
N LEU A 25 20.25 -8.06 -6.27
CA LEU A 25 21.06 -6.89 -6.61
C LEU A 25 21.54 -6.88 -8.06
N ALA A 26 21.25 -7.89 -8.84
CA ALA A 26 21.58 -7.92 -10.25
C ALA A 26 20.69 -6.91 -11.02
N ALA A 27 21.32 -6.07 -11.83
CA ALA A 27 20.58 -5.16 -12.68
C ALA A 27 19.73 -5.92 -13.71
N THR A 28 18.44 -5.67 -13.73
CA THR A 28 17.46 -6.36 -14.59
C THR A 28 17.18 -5.61 -15.89
N GLY A 29 17.42 -4.29 -15.91
CA GLY A 29 17.04 -3.39 -16.99
C GLY A 29 15.52 -3.21 -17.13
N GLY A 30 14.74 -3.65 -16.13
CA GLY A 30 13.29 -3.67 -16.16
C GLY A 30 12.65 -2.97 -14.96
N TRP A 31 11.36 -2.73 -15.06
CA TRP A 31 10.51 -2.29 -13.97
C TRP A 31 9.78 -3.49 -13.39
N SER A 32 10.01 -3.81 -12.14
CA SER A 32 9.51 -5.05 -11.53
C SER A 32 8.21 -4.88 -10.72
N ALA A 33 7.76 -3.64 -10.45
CA ALA A 33 6.46 -3.45 -9.85
C ALA A 33 5.33 -3.78 -10.83
N ASN A 34 4.20 -4.26 -10.32
CA ASN A 34 3.05 -4.67 -11.11
C ASN A 34 2.49 -3.49 -11.91
N THR A 35 2.23 -3.72 -13.18
CA THR A 35 1.57 -2.77 -14.10
C THR A 35 0.36 -3.39 -14.79
N LYS A 36 0.01 -4.62 -14.42
CA LYS A 36 -1.16 -5.33 -14.94
C LYS A 36 -2.42 -4.92 -14.18
N GLY A 37 -3.56 -5.16 -14.78
CA GLY A 37 -4.85 -4.82 -14.19
C GLY A 37 -5.25 -3.36 -14.41
N GLN A 38 -6.37 -2.98 -13.81
CA GLN A 38 -7.00 -1.67 -13.99
C GLN A 38 -6.79 -0.76 -12.79
N ALA A 39 -5.54 -0.41 -12.51
CA ALA A 39 -5.17 0.49 -11.43
C ALA A 39 -4.07 1.49 -11.85
N ALA A 40 -4.17 2.02 -13.06
CA ALA A 40 -3.28 3.09 -13.53
C ALA A 40 -3.35 4.33 -12.63
N THR A 41 -4.53 4.60 -12.07
CA THR A 41 -4.77 5.50 -10.93
C THR A 41 -5.41 4.71 -9.79
N PRO A 42 -5.38 5.22 -8.54
CA PRO A 42 -6.00 4.52 -7.41
C PRO A 42 -7.48 4.23 -7.66
N PRO A 43 -7.96 2.99 -7.43
CA PRO A 43 -9.37 2.65 -7.58
C PRO A 43 -10.29 3.46 -6.67
N MET A 44 -11.48 3.79 -7.17
CA MET A 44 -12.51 4.52 -6.43
C MET A 44 -13.82 3.73 -6.47
N GLY A 45 -14.54 3.70 -5.34
CA GLY A 45 -15.78 2.96 -5.26
C GLY A 45 -16.36 2.86 -3.86
N TRP A 46 -17.04 1.77 -3.59
CA TRP A 46 -17.68 1.44 -2.32
C TRP A 46 -17.45 -0.03 -1.98
N ASN A 47 -17.37 -0.34 -0.69
CA ASN A 47 -17.29 -1.70 -0.16
C ASN A 47 -18.29 -1.89 0.98
N SER A 48 -18.90 -3.06 1.05
CA SER A 48 -20.00 -3.34 1.98
C SER A 48 -19.58 -3.59 3.43
N TRP A 49 -18.29 -3.92 3.70
CA TRP A 49 -17.89 -4.44 5.02
C TRP A 49 -18.16 -3.50 6.17
N ASN A 50 -17.61 -2.29 6.12
CA ASN A 50 -17.75 -1.33 7.22
C ASN A 50 -19.19 -0.80 7.39
N ALA A 51 -20.03 -0.92 6.34
CA ALA A 51 -21.42 -0.53 6.37
C ALA A 51 -22.32 -1.60 6.99
N PHE A 52 -22.06 -2.89 6.70
CA PHE A 52 -23.00 -3.99 6.98
C PHE A 52 -22.33 -5.24 7.57
N HIS A 53 -21.02 -5.31 7.61
CA HIS A 53 -20.28 -6.53 7.93
C HIS A 53 -20.79 -7.72 7.10
N GLY A 54 -20.93 -8.90 7.67
CA GLY A 54 -21.50 -10.06 6.98
C GLY A 54 -23.02 -10.00 6.74
N ASP A 55 -23.72 -8.95 7.19
CA ASP A 55 -25.17 -8.78 6.96
C ASP A 55 -25.43 -8.03 5.64
N ILE A 56 -24.82 -8.51 4.57
CA ILE A 56 -24.97 -7.98 3.21
C ILE A 56 -26.00 -8.74 2.40
N ASP A 57 -26.75 -8.03 1.56
CA ASP A 57 -27.71 -8.59 0.63
C ASP A 57 -27.75 -7.78 -0.68
N GLU A 58 -28.45 -8.32 -1.68
CA GLU A 58 -28.58 -7.73 -3.01
C GLU A 58 -29.25 -6.35 -2.98
N GLU A 59 -30.24 -6.15 -2.09
CA GLU A 59 -30.93 -4.86 -1.95
C GLU A 59 -29.97 -3.76 -1.48
N LYS A 60 -29.16 -4.05 -0.45
CA LYS A 60 -28.16 -3.10 0.08
C LYS A 60 -27.10 -2.74 -0.97
N VAL A 61 -26.63 -3.73 -1.73
CA VAL A 61 -25.67 -3.51 -2.84
C VAL A 61 -26.24 -2.58 -3.88
N LEU A 62 -27.45 -2.88 -4.38
CA LEU A 62 -28.10 -2.10 -5.44
C LEU A 62 -28.52 -0.71 -4.95
N ALA A 63 -28.97 -0.59 -3.70
CA ALA A 63 -29.28 0.71 -3.12
C ALA A 63 -28.05 1.62 -3.03
N SER A 64 -26.90 1.07 -2.60
CA SER A 64 -25.62 1.80 -2.55
C SER A 64 -25.14 2.19 -3.95
N ALA A 65 -25.25 1.29 -4.93
CA ALA A 65 -24.95 1.56 -6.33
C ALA A 65 -25.82 2.70 -6.91
N ASN A 66 -27.12 2.70 -6.61
CA ASN A 66 -28.04 3.78 -7.02
C ASN A 66 -27.66 5.13 -6.42
N VAL A 67 -27.22 5.19 -5.14
CA VAL A 67 -26.74 6.44 -4.55
C VAL A 67 -25.49 6.94 -5.29
N ILE A 68 -24.53 6.08 -5.59
CA ILE A 68 -23.32 6.45 -6.34
C ILE A 68 -23.65 7.03 -7.71
N VAL A 69 -24.60 6.45 -8.43
CA VAL A 69 -25.03 6.96 -9.75
C VAL A 69 -25.79 8.27 -9.60
N ASN A 70 -26.81 8.29 -8.74
CA ASN A 70 -27.74 9.42 -8.62
C ASN A 70 -27.10 10.67 -7.99
N SER A 71 -26.12 10.52 -7.12
CA SER A 71 -25.34 11.62 -6.55
C SER A 71 -24.30 12.22 -7.50
N GLY A 72 -24.05 11.56 -8.64
CA GLY A 72 -23.01 11.94 -9.58
C GLY A 72 -21.60 11.46 -9.21
N LEU A 73 -21.43 10.71 -8.13
CA LEU A 73 -20.12 10.13 -7.74
C LEU A 73 -19.58 9.19 -8.80
N ALA A 74 -20.45 8.42 -9.48
CA ALA A 74 -20.05 7.56 -10.60
C ALA A 74 -19.36 8.35 -11.72
N ALA A 75 -19.88 9.55 -12.07
CA ALA A 75 -19.27 10.42 -13.08
C ALA A 75 -17.92 11.00 -12.64
N LYS A 76 -17.64 11.02 -11.34
CA LYS A 76 -16.38 11.48 -10.74
C LYS A 76 -15.34 10.37 -10.56
N GLY A 77 -15.68 9.11 -10.94
CA GLY A 77 -14.75 7.99 -10.92
C GLY A 77 -15.03 6.90 -9.87
N PHE A 78 -16.01 7.07 -8.97
CA PHE A 78 -16.42 6.01 -8.04
C PHE A 78 -17.18 4.93 -8.80
N LYS A 79 -16.43 3.95 -9.31
CA LYS A 79 -16.97 2.94 -10.23
C LYS A 79 -17.13 1.56 -9.61
N SER A 80 -16.28 1.16 -8.66
CA SER A 80 -16.29 -0.20 -8.10
C SER A 80 -17.36 -0.32 -7.01
N ILE A 81 -18.19 -1.35 -7.11
CA ILE A 81 -19.17 -1.76 -6.09
C ILE A 81 -18.74 -3.12 -5.59
N ASN A 82 -18.16 -3.18 -4.39
CA ASN A 82 -17.51 -4.36 -3.89
C ASN A 82 -18.37 -5.04 -2.82
N ILE A 83 -18.75 -6.29 -3.07
CA ILE A 83 -19.40 -7.19 -2.10
C ILE A 83 -18.28 -7.80 -1.28
N ASP A 84 -18.28 -7.53 0.03
CA ASP A 84 -17.30 -8.11 0.97
C ASP A 84 -17.80 -9.46 1.53
N ASP A 85 -17.26 -9.94 2.65
CA ASP A 85 -17.57 -11.22 3.29
C ASP A 85 -19.08 -11.42 3.56
N GLY A 86 -19.58 -12.67 3.47
CA GLY A 86 -20.95 -13.03 3.85
C GLY A 86 -21.89 -13.44 2.71
N TRP A 87 -21.44 -13.50 1.46
CA TRP A 87 -22.28 -13.79 0.29
C TRP A 87 -22.50 -15.30 0.01
N TRP A 88 -21.62 -16.19 0.50
CA TRP A 88 -21.63 -17.63 0.25
C TRP A 88 -22.63 -18.39 1.14
N LEU A 89 -23.16 -19.49 0.60
CA LEU A 89 -23.91 -20.48 1.36
C LEU A 89 -22.98 -21.61 1.83
N LYS A 90 -22.23 -22.21 0.92
CA LYS A 90 -21.30 -23.31 1.16
C LYS A 90 -20.48 -23.64 -0.08
N ARG A 91 -19.52 -24.56 0.04
CA ARG A 91 -18.85 -25.19 -1.11
C ARG A 91 -19.53 -26.54 -1.42
N ASP A 92 -19.85 -26.78 -2.68
CA ASP A 92 -20.32 -28.06 -3.17
C ASP A 92 -19.16 -29.07 -3.26
N MET A 93 -19.24 -30.12 -2.51
CA MET A 93 -18.18 -31.12 -2.42
C MET A 93 -18.07 -32.02 -3.67
N ALA A 94 -19.08 -32.08 -4.52
CA ALA A 94 -19.06 -32.88 -5.75
C ALA A 94 -18.33 -32.13 -6.88
N THR A 95 -18.50 -30.81 -6.96
CA THR A 95 -17.97 -29.98 -8.04
C THR A 95 -16.82 -29.06 -7.60
N GLY A 96 -16.62 -28.87 -6.30
CA GLY A 96 -15.70 -27.88 -5.73
C GLY A 96 -16.20 -26.44 -5.83
N ARG A 97 -17.36 -26.16 -6.42
CA ARG A 97 -17.86 -24.79 -6.64
C ARG A 97 -18.40 -24.17 -5.36
N VAL A 98 -18.20 -22.89 -5.17
CA VAL A 98 -18.86 -22.12 -4.12
C VAL A 98 -20.29 -21.80 -4.55
N ILE A 99 -21.25 -22.05 -3.64
CA ILE A 99 -22.67 -21.78 -3.82
C ILE A 99 -23.00 -20.44 -3.16
N ILE A 100 -23.70 -19.58 -3.86
CA ILE A 100 -24.16 -18.28 -3.40
C ILE A 100 -25.40 -18.47 -2.48
N ARG A 101 -25.51 -17.66 -1.44
CA ARG A 101 -26.69 -17.63 -0.56
C ARG A 101 -27.84 -16.91 -1.26
N THR A 102 -28.69 -17.66 -1.96
CA THR A 102 -29.80 -17.08 -2.76
C THR A 102 -30.89 -16.42 -1.90
N LYS A 103 -30.94 -16.72 -0.59
CA LYS A 103 -31.84 -15.99 0.33
C LYS A 103 -31.49 -14.50 0.45
N THR A 104 -30.21 -14.16 0.42
CA THR A 104 -29.72 -12.77 0.48
C THR A 104 -29.44 -12.20 -0.90
N PHE A 105 -29.17 -13.03 -1.89
CA PHE A 105 -28.94 -12.68 -3.29
C PHE A 105 -29.91 -13.45 -4.20
N PRO A 106 -31.20 -13.06 -4.24
CA PRO A 106 -32.23 -13.85 -4.93
C PRO A 106 -32.00 -13.93 -6.45
N SER A 107 -31.42 -12.91 -7.09
CA SER A 107 -31.12 -12.96 -8.52
C SER A 107 -30.02 -13.98 -8.89
N ALA A 108 -29.29 -14.48 -7.90
CA ALA A 108 -28.26 -15.50 -8.11
C ALA A 108 -28.84 -16.91 -8.29
N ALA A 109 -30.14 -17.14 -8.05
CA ALA A 109 -30.77 -18.44 -8.28
C ALA A 109 -30.99 -18.67 -9.78
N MET A 110 -30.35 -19.72 -10.33
CA MET A 110 -30.45 -20.05 -11.75
C MET A 110 -31.53 -21.10 -12.00
N PRO A 111 -32.16 -21.12 -13.19
CA PRO A 111 -33.26 -22.08 -13.50
C PRO A 111 -32.85 -23.55 -13.44
N ASP A 112 -31.58 -23.86 -13.64
CA ASP A 112 -31.01 -25.21 -13.56
C ASP A 112 -30.66 -25.66 -12.14
N GLY A 113 -30.93 -24.83 -11.12
CA GLY A 113 -30.61 -25.08 -9.73
C GLY A 113 -29.17 -24.70 -9.33
N SER A 114 -28.36 -24.21 -10.24
CA SER A 114 -27.03 -23.65 -9.95
C SER A 114 -27.15 -22.21 -9.40
N THR A 115 -26.01 -21.62 -9.02
CA THR A 115 -25.98 -20.20 -8.59
C THR A 115 -24.95 -19.40 -9.37
N SER A 116 -25.30 -18.13 -9.69
CA SER A 116 -24.42 -17.21 -10.42
C SER A 116 -24.69 -15.75 -10.03
N PHE A 117 -23.62 -14.98 -9.82
CA PHE A 117 -23.75 -13.52 -9.68
C PHE A 117 -23.93 -12.79 -11.01
N ARG A 118 -23.94 -13.48 -12.15
CA ARG A 118 -24.04 -12.85 -13.48
C ARG A 118 -25.23 -11.88 -13.61
N PRO A 119 -26.44 -12.20 -13.10
CA PRO A 119 -27.55 -11.25 -13.17
C PRO A 119 -27.30 -9.95 -12.39
N LEU A 120 -26.60 -10.01 -11.25
CA LEU A 120 -26.27 -8.84 -10.44
C LEU A 120 -25.14 -8.03 -11.07
N THR A 121 -24.06 -8.67 -11.54
CA THR A 121 -22.94 -7.97 -12.18
C THR A 121 -23.37 -7.31 -13.48
N ASP A 122 -24.20 -7.95 -14.30
CA ASP A 122 -24.76 -7.35 -15.51
C ASP A 122 -25.60 -6.09 -15.19
N ARG A 123 -26.35 -6.08 -14.09
CA ARG A 123 -27.09 -4.88 -13.63
C ARG A 123 -26.13 -3.77 -13.23
N LEU A 124 -25.05 -4.06 -12.50
CA LEU A 124 -24.05 -3.06 -12.13
C LEU A 124 -23.34 -2.51 -13.38
N HIS A 125 -22.99 -3.36 -14.33
CA HIS A 125 -22.39 -2.95 -15.61
C HIS A 125 -23.34 -2.07 -16.43
N ALA A 126 -24.63 -2.40 -16.47
CA ALA A 126 -25.64 -1.57 -17.15
C ALA A 126 -25.78 -0.18 -16.51
N MET A 127 -25.44 -0.01 -15.23
CA MET A 127 -25.36 1.28 -14.55
C MET A 127 -24.04 2.03 -14.82
N GLY A 128 -23.10 1.45 -15.60
CA GLY A 128 -21.77 1.98 -15.88
C GLY A 128 -20.80 1.82 -14.71
N LEU A 129 -21.07 0.88 -13.81
CA LEU A 129 -20.26 0.53 -12.65
C LEU A 129 -19.45 -0.76 -12.90
N ARG A 130 -18.54 -1.06 -12.02
CA ARG A 130 -17.78 -2.31 -11.94
C ARG A 130 -18.21 -3.12 -10.73
N ALA A 131 -18.18 -4.43 -10.83
CA ALA A 131 -18.51 -5.33 -9.74
C ALA A 131 -17.26 -5.90 -9.08
N GLY A 132 -17.19 -5.86 -7.76
CA GLY A 132 -16.13 -6.44 -6.97
C GLY A 132 -16.62 -7.53 -6.02
N ILE A 133 -15.76 -8.49 -5.76
CA ILE A 133 -16.02 -9.63 -4.86
C ILE A 133 -14.91 -9.79 -3.83
N TYR A 134 -15.24 -10.38 -2.71
CA TYR A 134 -14.31 -10.75 -1.64
C TYR A 134 -14.09 -12.26 -1.58
N SER A 135 -12.87 -12.65 -1.23
CA SER A 135 -12.54 -13.99 -0.78
C SER A 135 -11.37 -13.97 0.23
N ASP A 136 -11.01 -15.14 0.75
CA ASP A 136 -9.86 -15.33 1.64
C ASP A 136 -8.89 -16.33 1.02
N ILE A 137 -7.60 -16.10 1.17
CA ILE A 137 -6.56 -16.98 0.63
C ILE A 137 -6.45 -18.32 1.37
N GLY A 138 -6.99 -18.41 2.60
CA GLY A 138 -7.10 -19.62 3.38
C GLY A 138 -8.31 -20.47 3.00
N ARG A 139 -8.63 -21.44 3.84
CA ARG A 139 -9.85 -22.26 3.71
C ARG A 139 -11.11 -21.54 4.16
N ASN A 140 -10.96 -20.70 5.18
CA ASN A 140 -12.05 -20.02 5.88
C ASN A 140 -11.81 -18.50 5.86
N THR A 141 -12.87 -17.73 5.93
CA THR A 141 -12.87 -16.29 5.81
C THR A 141 -12.80 -15.57 7.16
N CYS A 142 -12.62 -14.26 7.14
CA CYS A 142 -12.55 -13.45 8.35
C CYS A 142 -13.82 -13.54 9.18
N GLY A 143 -15.00 -13.47 8.57
CA GLY A 143 -16.29 -13.62 9.25
C GLY A 143 -16.47 -14.97 9.93
N GLN A 144 -15.92 -16.03 9.33
CA GLN A 144 -15.93 -17.36 9.94
C GLN A 144 -14.95 -17.46 11.11
N VAL A 145 -13.70 -16.99 10.90
CA VAL A 145 -12.58 -17.17 11.85
C VAL A 145 -12.79 -16.36 13.12
N PHE A 146 -13.28 -15.12 12.98
CA PHE A 146 -13.47 -14.22 14.11
C PHE A 146 -14.89 -14.25 14.70
N GLY A 147 -15.77 -15.11 14.18
CA GLY A 147 -17.03 -15.45 14.84
C GLY A 147 -17.98 -14.28 15.09
N ASN A 148 -18.13 -13.40 14.12
CA ASN A 148 -18.97 -12.19 14.27
C ASN A 148 -20.47 -12.48 14.43
N GLY A 149 -20.87 -13.74 14.73
CA GLY A 149 -22.26 -14.13 14.94
C GLY A 149 -23.16 -13.89 13.73
N SER A 150 -22.56 -13.73 12.54
CA SER A 150 -23.28 -13.42 11.31
C SER A 150 -24.23 -14.55 10.94
N SER A 151 -25.48 -14.19 10.64
CA SER A 151 -26.48 -15.10 10.05
C SER A 151 -26.08 -15.61 8.66
N THR A 152 -24.97 -15.11 8.11
CA THR A 152 -24.44 -15.43 6.77
C THR A 152 -23.19 -16.31 6.80
N ASN A 153 -22.82 -16.89 7.96
CA ASN A 153 -21.76 -17.89 7.99
C ASN A 153 -22.12 -19.11 7.12
N PRO A 154 -21.14 -19.71 6.42
CA PRO A 154 -21.37 -20.90 5.60
C PRO A 154 -21.97 -22.05 6.38
N GLU A 155 -22.84 -22.80 5.71
CA GLU A 155 -23.62 -23.91 6.27
C GLU A 155 -23.03 -25.28 5.88
N GLY A 156 -23.53 -26.35 6.50
CA GLY A 156 -23.19 -27.72 6.13
C GLY A 156 -22.06 -28.34 6.96
N ALA A 157 -21.45 -29.40 6.42
CA ALA A 157 -20.33 -30.11 7.04
C ALA A 157 -19.06 -29.26 7.03
N VAL A 158 -18.04 -29.63 7.82
CA VAL A 158 -16.78 -28.89 7.95
C VAL A 158 -16.16 -28.53 6.59
N ALA A 159 -16.08 -29.51 5.68
CA ALA A 159 -15.52 -29.29 4.35
C ALA A 159 -16.38 -28.37 3.46
N GLU A 160 -17.73 -28.43 3.60
CA GLU A 160 -18.62 -27.52 2.86
C GLU A 160 -18.52 -26.08 3.32
N ARG A 161 -18.06 -25.83 4.56
CA ARG A 161 -17.82 -24.47 5.10
C ARG A 161 -16.50 -23.87 4.64
N GLU A 162 -15.63 -24.59 3.95
CA GLU A 162 -14.36 -24.11 3.43
C GLU A 162 -14.58 -23.38 2.11
N VAL A 163 -14.99 -22.11 2.20
CA VAL A 163 -15.38 -21.26 1.05
C VAL A 163 -14.25 -20.36 0.56
N GLY A 164 -13.10 -20.35 1.25
CA GLY A 164 -11.92 -19.60 0.81
C GLY A 164 -11.20 -20.28 -0.36
N LEU A 165 -10.21 -19.59 -0.92
CA LEU A 165 -9.52 -19.95 -2.16
C LEU A 165 -8.56 -21.14 -2.03
N TYR A 166 -8.14 -21.50 -0.81
CA TYR A 166 -7.08 -22.50 -0.60
C TYR A 166 -7.41 -23.85 -1.27
N GLY A 167 -6.58 -24.22 -2.26
CA GLY A 167 -6.78 -25.44 -3.07
C GLY A 167 -7.82 -25.31 -4.19
N HIS A 168 -8.42 -24.12 -4.39
CA HIS A 168 -9.45 -23.85 -5.39
C HIS A 168 -9.19 -22.58 -6.23
N VAL A 169 -8.01 -21.97 -6.11
CA VAL A 169 -7.70 -20.64 -6.68
C VAL A 169 -8.07 -20.55 -8.16
N ASP A 170 -7.58 -21.47 -8.99
CA ASP A 170 -7.80 -21.39 -10.43
C ASP A 170 -9.29 -21.56 -10.82
N GLN A 171 -9.98 -22.51 -10.19
CA GLN A 171 -11.41 -22.72 -10.40
C GLN A 171 -12.23 -21.50 -9.98
N ASP A 172 -12.02 -21.00 -8.75
CA ASP A 172 -12.84 -19.94 -8.19
C ASP A 172 -12.60 -18.60 -8.93
N ILE A 173 -11.35 -18.28 -9.26
CA ILE A 173 -11.03 -17.08 -10.08
C ILE A 173 -11.66 -17.19 -11.47
N GLY A 174 -11.64 -18.37 -12.10
CA GLY A 174 -12.33 -18.60 -13.37
C GLY A 174 -13.84 -18.39 -13.26
N ILE A 175 -14.47 -18.88 -12.19
CA ILE A 175 -15.89 -18.68 -11.90
C ILE A 175 -16.19 -17.18 -11.66
N PHE A 176 -15.46 -16.53 -10.77
CA PHE A 176 -15.73 -15.15 -10.40
C PHE A 176 -15.62 -14.20 -11.59
N PHE A 177 -14.57 -14.34 -12.40
CA PHE A 177 -14.31 -13.37 -13.47
C PHE A 177 -14.98 -13.77 -14.81
N LYS A 178 -14.82 -15.02 -15.28
CA LYS A 178 -15.41 -15.43 -16.57
C LYS A 178 -16.89 -15.70 -16.51
N GLU A 179 -17.33 -16.47 -15.49
CA GLU A 179 -18.73 -16.89 -15.43
C GLU A 179 -19.61 -15.81 -14.79
N TRP A 180 -19.17 -15.24 -13.66
CA TRP A 180 -19.97 -14.28 -12.89
C TRP A 180 -19.74 -12.83 -13.30
N GLY A 181 -18.63 -12.51 -13.99
CA GLY A 181 -18.37 -11.19 -14.57
C GLY A 181 -17.92 -10.14 -13.56
N PHE A 182 -17.17 -10.51 -12.53
CA PHE A 182 -16.54 -9.54 -11.64
C PHE A 182 -15.30 -8.89 -12.28
N ASP A 183 -15.01 -7.65 -11.84
CA ASP A 183 -13.89 -6.81 -12.31
C ASP A 183 -12.85 -6.55 -11.21
N TYR A 184 -13.15 -6.87 -9.98
CA TYR A 184 -12.33 -6.58 -8.81
C TYR A 184 -12.42 -7.74 -7.82
N ILE A 185 -11.29 -8.09 -7.19
CA ILE A 185 -11.27 -9.03 -6.08
C ILE A 185 -10.43 -8.48 -4.92
N LYS A 186 -10.99 -8.50 -3.72
CA LYS A 186 -10.26 -8.37 -2.45
C LYS A 186 -10.00 -9.76 -1.90
N VAL A 187 -8.75 -10.08 -1.61
CA VAL A 187 -8.35 -11.36 -1.02
C VAL A 187 -7.74 -11.11 0.35
N ASP A 188 -8.39 -11.66 1.36
CA ASP A 188 -7.99 -11.55 2.77
C ASP A 188 -7.10 -12.72 3.21
N GLY A 189 -6.55 -12.67 4.40
CA GLY A 189 -5.61 -13.66 4.93
C GLY A 189 -6.02 -14.24 6.30
N CYS A 190 -7.26 -14.11 6.72
CA CYS A 190 -7.70 -14.61 8.01
C CYS A 190 -7.59 -16.14 8.12
N GLY A 191 -7.91 -16.86 7.06
CA GLY A 191 -7.88 -18.31 7.02
C GLY A 191 -6.48 -18.94 7.11
N ILE A 192 -5.42 -18.15 6.86
CA ILE A 192 -4.02 -18.60 7.02
C ILE A 192 -3.39 -18.12 8.34
N ARG A 193 -4.17 -17.44 9.19
CA ARG A 193 -3.72 -16.83 10.44
C ARG A 193 -4.22 -17.53 11.69
N ALA A 194 -5.47 -17.97 11.77
CA ALA A 194 -6.19 -18.02 13.03
C ALA A 194 -6.83 -19.38 13.40
N LEU A 195 -6.52 -20.47 12.72
CA LEU A 195 -7.10 -21.81 13.04
C LEU A 195 -6.04 -22.85 13.45
N PRO A 196 -5.19 -22.58 14.48
CA PRO A 196 -4.31 -23.61 15.00
C PRO A 196 -5.13 -24.74 15.64
N ALA A 197 -4.55 -25.94 15.80
CA ALA A 197 -5.20 -27.07 16.44
C ALA A 197 -5.72 -26.77 17.87
N SER A 198 -5.16 -25.74 18.52
CA SER A 198 -5.58 -25.26 19.84
C SER A 198 -6.84 -24.38 19.81
N SER A 199 -7.26 -23.89 18.64
CA SER A 199 -8.44 -23.02 18.49
C SER A 199 -9.71 -23.71 19.02
N PRO A 200 -10.58 -23.01 19.76
CA PRO A 200 -11.89 -23.54 20.15
C PRO A 200 -12.73 -23.99 18.98
N LEU A 201 -12.67 -23.28 17.85
CA LEU A 201 -13.40 -23.61 16.61
C LEU A 201 -12.92 -24.88 15.92
N VAL A 202 -11.67 -25.29 16.18
CA VAL A 202 -11.12 -26.56 15.72
C VAL A 202 -11.47 -27.69 16.70
N LYS A 203 -11.30 -27.44 18.01
CA LYS A 203 -11.57 -28.41 19.06
C LYS A 203 -13.04 -28.84 19.11
N ASN A 204 -13.96 -27.92 18.82
CA ASN A 204 -15.40 -28.23 18.80
C ASN A 204 -15.89 -28.82 17.44
N GLY A 205 -14.98 -29.03 16.49
CA GLY A 205 -15.27 -29.61 15.18
C GLY A 205 -15.96 -28.65 14.21
N THR A 206 -15.99 -27.35 14.47
CA THR A 206 -16.56 -26.36 13.53
C THR A 206 -15.70 -26.20 12.28
N TYR A 207 -14.39 -26.17 12.43
CA TYR A 207 -13.43 -26.04 11.32
C TYR A 207 -12.26 -27.02 11.45
N ARG A 208 -11.58 -27.30 10.34
CA ARG A 208 -10.31 -28.03 10.34
C ARG A 208 -9.16 -27.11 10.74
N ALA A 209 -8.17 -27.67 11.44
CA ALA A 209 -6.95 -26.94 11.72
C ALA A 209 -6.26 -26.50 10.43
N PHE A 210 -5.77 -25.26 10.43
CA PHE A 210 -4.82 -24.73 9.45
C PHE A 210 -3.61 -24.20 10.21
N PRO A 211 -2.40 -24.73 10.00
CA PRO A 211 -1.21 -24.19 10.64
C PRO A 211 -1.04 -22.73 10.25
N PRO A 212 -1.00 -21.79 11.21
CA PRO A 212 -0.85 -20.36 10.88
C PRO A 212 0.45 -20.10 10.10
N LEU A 213 0.33 -19.43 8.96
CA LEU A 213 1.47 -18.95 8.18
C LEU A 213 1.92 -17.56 8.62
N ILE A 214 1.04 -16.81 9.30
CA ILE A 214 1.30 -15.46 9.80
C ILE A 214 1.30 -15.46 11.32
N ASP A 215 2.39 -14.98 11.91
CA ASP A 215 2.50 -14.68 13.33
C ASP A 215 2.63 -13.15 13.49
N PHE A 216 1.62 -12.54 14.13
CA PHE A 216 1.59 -11.07 14.32
C PHE A 216 2.62 -10.56 15.31
N ASP A 217 3.20 -11.44 16.10
CA ASP A 217 4.18 -11.08 17.11
C ASP A 217 5.62 -11.29 16.63
N SER A 218 5.79 -12.00 15.51
CA SER A 218 7.13 -12.33 15.03
C SER A 218 7.15 -12.59 13.52
N ILE A 219 7.79 -11.71 12.79
CA ILE A 219 8.06 -11.94 11.37
C ILE A 219 8.93 -13.19 11.14
N GLN A 220 9.78 -13.54 12.11
CA GLN A 220 10.63 -14.73 12.05
C GLN A 220 9.84 -16.04 12.15
N ARG A 221 8.65 -16.01 12.75
CA ARG A 221 7.70 -17.13 12.79
C ARG A 221 6.64 -17.08 11.69
N THR A 222 6.67 -16.06 10.87
CA THR A 222 5.81 -15.93 9.69
C THR A 222 6.49 -16.59 8.48
N ASP A 223 5.78 -17.46 7.79
CA ASP A 223 6.26 -18.03 6.52
C ASP A 223 5.95 -17.05 5.36
N VAL A 224 6.77 -16.00 5.25
CA VAL A 224 6.63 -14.95 4.23
C VAL A 224 6.59 -15.54 2.81
N LYS A 225 7.41 -16.58 2.55
CA LYS A 225 7.47 -17.22 1.22
C LYS A 225 6.17 -17.95 0.89
N ALA A 226 5.62 -18.70 1.83
CA ALA A 226 4.35 -19.40 1.63
C ALA A 226 3.19 -18.41 1.45
N VAL A 227 3.11 -17.36 2.28
CA VAL A 227 2.10 -16.30 2.14
C VAL A 227 2.18 -15.65 0.77
N ARG A 228 3.36 -15.18 0.37
CA ARG A 228 3.58 -14.58 -0.95
C ARG A 228 3.18 -15.55 -2.08
N GLY A 229 3.58 -16.82 -2.00
CA GLY A 229 3.28 -17.84 -3.01
C GLY A 229 1.78 -18.02 -3.23
N LEU A 230 0.97 -17.99 -2.16
CA LEU A 230 -0.48 -18.07 -2.26
C LEU A 230 -1.08 -16.86 -3.03
N PHE A 231 -0.62 -15.64 -2.74
CA PHE A 231 -1.10 -14.46 -3.47
C PHE A 231 -0.58 -14.41 -4.92
N GLU A 232 0.62 -14.90 -5.18
CA GLU A 232 1.16 -15.06 -6.55
C GLU A 232 0.32 -16.08 -7.36
N GLU A 233 -0.21 -17.14 -6.74
CA GLU A 233 -1.12 -18.09 -7.39
C GLU A 233 -2.41 -17.40 -7.84
N VAL A 234 -2.99 -16.51 -7.02
CA VAL A 234 -4.15 -15.70 -7.39
C VAL A 234 -3.83 -14.77 -8.56
N ALA A 235 -2.70 -14.08 -8.51
CA ALA A 235 -2.27 -13.19 -9.61
C ALA A 235 -2.11 -13.96 -10.94
N GLN A 236 -1.52 -15.15 -10.89
CA GLN A 236 -1.39 -16.02 -12.06
C GLN A 236 -2.73 -16.52 -12.59
N ALA A 237 -3.68 -16.84 -11.70
CA ALA A 237 -5.03 -17.23 -12.10
C ALA A 237 -5.78 -16.06 -12.76
N LEU A 238 -5.65 -14.84 -12.19
CA LEU A 238 -6.22 -13.63 -12.78
C LEU A 238 -5.66 -13.39 -14.19
N ASP A 239 -4.36 -13.50 -14.39
CA ASP A 239 -3.72 -13.37 -15.71
C ASP A 239 -4.24 -14.42 -16.72
N ARG A 240 -4.42 -15.68 -16.28
CA ARG A 240 -4.95 -16.75 -17.14
C ARG A 240 -6.40 -16.52 -17.55
N HIS A 241 -7.22 -16.09 -16.60
CA HIS A 241 -8.66 -15.93 -16.80
C HIS A 241 -9.06 -14.56 -17.35
N ASN A 242 -8.19 -13.54 -17.24
CA ASN A 242 -8.37 -12.18 -17.74
C ASN A 242 -7.13 -11.70 -18.51
N PRO A 243 -6.81 -12.29 -19.66
CA PRO A 243 -5.61 -11.95 -20.43
C PRO A 243 -5.63 -10.52 -20.98
N ASP A 244 -6.79 -9.88 -21.00
CA ASP A 244 -7.01 -8.47 -21.35
C ASP A 244 -6.66 -7.49 -20.21
N GLY A 245 -6.36 -8.00 -19.02
CA GLY A 245 -6.03 -7.18 -17.85
C GLY A 245 -7.24 -6.44 -17.24
N GLN A 246 -8.45 -6.82 -17.56
CA GLN A 246 -9.67 -6.15 -17.06
C GLN A 246 -10.00 -6.59 -15.63
N TYR A 247 -9.05 -6.44 -14.71
CA TYR A 247 -9.24 -6.76 -13.28
C TYR A 247 -8.52 -5.78 -12.36
N THR A 248 -8.94 -5.76 -11.11
CA THR A 248 -8.22 -5.12 -10.00
C THR A 248 -8.03 -6.15 -8.88
N PHE A 249 -6.79 -6.35 -8.44
CA PHE A 249 -6.44 -7.28 -7.37
C PHE A 249 -5.99 -6.54 -6.11
N SER A 250 -6.75 -6.69 -5.02
CA SER A 250 -6.48 -6.09 -3.71
C SER A 250 -6.02 -7.14 -2.70
N LEU A 251 -4.82 -6.97 -2.15
CA LEU A 251 -4.22 -7.82 -1.13
C LEU A 251 -4.52 -7.29 0.26
N CYS A 252 -5.24 -8.05 1.07
CA CYS A 252 -5.62 -7.67 2.43
C CYS A 252 -4.97 -8.58 3.47
N ILE A 253 -3.72 -8.26 3.85
CA ILE A 253 -2.99 -8.91 4.95
C ILE A 253 -2.43 -7.92 5.97
N TRP A 254 -3.06 -6.76 6.08
CA TRP A 254 -2.93 -5.76 7.16
C TRP A 254 -1.49 -5.25 7.40
N GLY A 255 -0.62 -5.23 6.40
CA GLY A 255 0.79 -4.87 6.57
C GLY A 255 1.68 -6.03 7.03
N SER A 256 1.11 -7.20 7.30
CA SER A 256 1.81 -8.40 7.80
C SER A 256 2.65 -9.08 6.72
N ALA A 257 3.39 -10.14 7.11
CA ALA A 257 4.14 -11.03 6.21
C ALA A 257 5.09 -10.27 5.27
N ASP A 258 5.71 -9.21 5.76
CA ASP A 258 6.65 -8.38 4.99
C ASP A 258 6.06 -7.89 3.64
N VAL A 259 4.75 -7.68 3.59
CA VAL A 259 3.98 -7.40 2.36
C VAL A 259 4.54 -6.22 1.55
N ARG A 260 5.14 -5.22 2.21
CA ARG A 260 5.76 -4.07 1.54
C ARG A 260 6.86 -4.48 0.54
N SER A 261 7.58 -5.57 0.80
CA SER A 261 8.71 -6.00 -0.03
C SER A 261 8.29 -6.73 -1.31
N TRP A 262 7.05 -7.25 -1.36
CA TRP A 262 6.61 -8.09 -2.48
C TRP A 262 5.24 -7.72 -3.08
N ALA A 263 4.33 -7.09 -2.33
CA ALA A 263 2.97 -6.87 -2.82
C ALA A 263 2.90 -6.01 -4.07
N ALA A 264 3.76 -4.99 -4.18
CA ALA A 264 3.83 -4.15 -5.38
C ALA A 264 4.23 -4.92 -6.65
N LYS A 265 4.76 -6.15 -6.53
CA LYS A 265 5.06 -7.04 -7.66
C LYS A 265 3.89 -7.97 -8.01
N VAL A 266 2.89 -8.10 -7.13
CA VAL A 266 1.86 -9.13 -7.20
C VAL A 266 0.49 -8.56 -7.54
N GLY A 267 0.09 -7.45 -6.89
CA GLY A 267 -1.27 -6.92 -7.02
C GLY A 267 -1.34 -5.41 -7.19
N ASN A 268 -2.58 -4.93 -7.27
CA ASN A 268 -2.88 -3.53 -7.57
C ASN A 268 -3.05 -2.68 -6.30
N LEU A 269 -3.45 -3.28 -5.20
CA LEU A 269 -3.64 -2.63 -3.90
C LEU A 269 -3.03 -3.53 -2.83
N SER A 270 -2.48 -2.91 -1.79
CA SER A 270 -1.94 -3.64 -0.65
C SER A 270 -2.23 -2.90 0.65
N ARG A 271 -3.00 -3.55 1.54
CA ARG A 271 -3.28 -3.04 2.89
C ARG A 271 -1.99 -2.80 3.66
N THR A 272 -1.87 -1.61 4.23
CA THR A 272 -0.66 -1.19 4.95
C THR A 272 -0.77 -1.35 6.47
N SER A 273 -1.99 -1.57 6.97
CA SER A 273 -2.31 -1.69 8.39
C SER A 273 -3.57 -2.53 8.61
N GLU A 274 -3.91 -2.79 9.87
CA GLU A 274 -5.17 -3.38 10.28
C GLU A 274 -6.35 -2.50 9.88
N ASP A 275 -7.56 -3.05 10.06
CA ASP A 275 -8.80 -2.38 9.65
C ASP A 275 -8.99 -1.05 10.33
N ILE A 276 -9.40 -0.06 9.55
CA ILE A 276 -9.76 1.26 10.03
C ILE A 276 -11.06 1.21 10.84
N THR A 277 -11.16 2.07 11.84
CA THR A 277 -12.39 2.34 12.58
C THR A 277 -12.71 3.83 12.52
N PRO A 278 -13.97 4.27 12.76
CA PRO A 278 -14.37 5.66 12.57
C PRO A 278 -13.93 6.56 13.74
N GLN A 279 -12.65 6.48 14.12
CA GLN A 279 -12.01 7.33 15.13
C GLN A 279 -10.81 8.06 14.51
N TRP A 280 -10.62 9.32 14.92
CA TRP A 280 -9.51 10.16 14.47
C TRP A 280 -8.15 9.53 14.69
N SER A 281 -7.91 8.99 15.88
CA SER A 281 -6.65 8.32 16.24
C SER A 281 -6.36 7.12 15.33
N ARG A 282 -7.39 6.34 14.99
CA ARG A 282 -7.25 5.18 14.11
C ARG A 282 -7.01 5.59 12.66
N MET A 283 -7.68 6.62 12.18
CA MET A 283 -7.43 7.21 10.88
C MET A 283 -5.98 7.70 10.76
N LEU A 284 -5.46 8.41 11.76
CA LEU A 284 -4.06 8.85 11.81
C LEU A 284 -3.08 7.68 11.79
N HIS A 285 -3.37 6.61 12.53
CA HIS A 285 -2.54 5.40 12.51
C HIS A 285 -2.48 4.79 11.11
N ASN A 286 -3.60 4.53 10.49
CA ASN A 286 -3.66 3.95 9.15
C ASN A 286 -2.99 4.86 8.11
N MET A 287 -3.23 6.17 8.20
CA MET A 287 -2.58 7.19 7.37
C MET A 287 -1.06 7.16 7.51
N ASP A 288 -0.53 7.18 8.73
CA ASP A 288 0.92 7.19 8.99
C ASP A 288 1.62 5.98 8.37
N THR A 289 0.93 4.85 8.27
CA THR A 289 1.43 3.61 7.70
C THR A 289 1.65 3.69 6.20
N ALA A 290 0.70 4.27 5.49
CA ALA A 290 0.81 4.50 4.06
C ALA A 290 1.73 5.67 3.74
N ALA A 291 1.71 6.72 4.57
CA ALA A 291 2.50 7.94 4.37
C ALA A 291 4.01 7.68 4.36
N ARG A 292 4.47 6.62 5.03
CA ARG A 292 5.89 6.25 5.07
C ARG A 292 6.27 5.17 4.06
N ARG A 293 5.41 4.93 3.08
CA ARG A 293 5.60 3.98 1.97
C ARG A 293 5.51 4.68 0.62
N GLU A 294 5.90 5.95 0.55
CA GLU A 294 5.79 6.79 -0.64
C GLU A 294 6.49 6.20 -1.87
N LEU A 295 7.60 5.49 -1.68
CA LEU A 295 8.36 4.84 -2.76
C LEU A 295 7.83 3.43 -3.12
N TYR A 296 6.78 2.95 -2.45
CA TYR A 296 6.19 1.63 -2.70
C TYR A 296 4.83 1.71 -3.42
N ALA A 297 4.36 2.93 -3.73
CA ALA A 297 3.13 3.19 -4.48
C ALA A 297 3.44 3.70 -5.89
N HIS A 298 2.84 3.08 -6.91
CA HIS A 298 3.10 3.39 -8.32
C HIS A 298 1.83 3.20 -9.15
N PRO A 299 1.74 3.79 -10.34
CA PRO A 299 0.73 3.41 -11.31
C PRO A 299 0.72 1.90 -11.55
N GLY A 300 -0.37 1.25 -11.17
CA GLY A 300 -0.55 -0.21 -11.20
C GLY A 300 -0.50 -0.91 -9.84
N SER A 301 0.07 -0.27 -8.79
CA SER A 301 0.10 -0.82 -7.43
C SER A 301 0.14 0.29 -6.37
N TRP A 302 -0.84 0.32 -5.47
CA TRP A 302 -1.07 1.42 -4.53
C TRP A 302 -1.06 0.95 -3.08
N ASN A 303 -0.57 1.81 -2.18
CA ASN A 303 -0.70 1.63 -0.74
C ASN A 303 -2.16 1.83 -0.33
N ASP A 304 -2.70 0.91 0.46
CA ASP A 304 -4.09 0.92 0.91
C ASP A 304 -4.16 1.06 2.45
N PRO A 305 -4.42 2.29 2.98
CA PRO A 305 -4.62 2.51 4.40
C PRO A 305 -6.03 2.16 4.88
N ASP A 306 -6.80 1.43 4.06
CA ASP A 306 -8.19 1.04 4.24
C ASP A 306 -9.22 2.10 3.81
N MET A 307 -10.49 1.81 3.99
CA MET A 307 -11.64 2.52 3.45
C MET A 307 -11.85 3.91 4.06
N LEU A 308 -12.61 4.73 3.34
CA LEU A 308 -13.10 6.02 3.84
C LEU A 308 -14.31 5.81 4.75
N PHE A 309 -14.28 6.38 5.95
CA PHE A 309 -15.38 6.36 6.93
C PHE A 309 -16.22 7.65 6.96
N ILE A 310 -16.25 8.42 5.85
CA ILE A 310 -17.02 9.67 5.77
C ILE A 310 -18.51 9.37 5.90
N GLY A 311 -19.09 9.77 7.03
CA GLY A 311 -20.48 9.53 7.38
C GLY A 311 -20.68 8.74 8.68
N SER A 312 -19.61 8.35 9.39
CA SER A 312 -19.69 7.56 10.61
C SER A 312 -18.70 8.02 11.67
N GLY A 313 -19.07 7.89 12.95
CA GLY A 313 -18.25 8.18 14.13
C GLY A 313 -17.67 9.59 14.12
N GLU A 314 -16.35 9.73 14.32
CA GLU A 314 -15.66 11.03 14.29
C GLU A 314 -15.49 11.61 12.86
N PHE A 315 -16.25 11.11 11.87
CA PHE A 315 -16.30 11.61 10.48
C PHE A 315 -17.76 11.74 10.01
N ASP A 316 -18.71 11.83 10.94
CA ASP A 316 -20.13 11.99 10.66
C ASP A 316 -20.52 13.45 10.34
N ALA A 317 -21.82 13.75 10.28
CA ALA A 317 -22.33 15.06 9.96
C ALA A 317 -21.95 16.17 10.98
N ALA A 318 -21.58 15.80 12.22
CA ALA A 318 -21.10 16.73 13.23
C ALA A 318 -19.58 16.98 13.17
N HIS A 319 -18.83 16.16 12.41
CA HIS A 319 -17.37 16.16 12.33
C HIS A 319 -16.87 16.35 10.91
N MET A 320 -17.43 17.33 10.19
CA MET A 320 -17.11 17.57 8.78
C MET A 320 -15.68 18.07 8.53
N THR A 321 -15.02 18.67 9.52
CA THR A 321 -13.60 19.04 9.44
C THR A 321 -12.74 17.79 9.37
N GLU A 322 -12.97 16.83 10.25
CA GLU A 322 -12.28 15.54 10.30
C GLU A 322 -12.57 14.72 9.03
N ALA A 323 -13.83 14.75 8.55
CA ALA A 323 -14.21 14.09 7.29
C ALA A 323 -13.46 14.65 6.08
N ARG A 324 -13.31 15.98 5.98
CA ARG A 324 -12.51 16.66 4.94
C ARG A 324 -11.03 16.31 5.07
N SER A 325 -10.51 16.26 6.30
CA SER A 325 -9.12 15.88 6.57
C SER A 325 -8.84 14.43 6.15
N HIS A 326 -9.73 13.49 6.50
CA HIS A 326 -9.64 12.09 6.08
C HIS A 326 -9.60 11.98 4.54
N PHE A 327 -10.56 12.60 3.84
CA PHE A 327 -10.63 12.56 2.38
C PHE A 327 -9.41 13.19 1.71
N SER A 328 -8.96 14.35 2.23
CA SER A 328 -7.78 15.06 1.73
C SER A 328 -6.52 14.22 1.84
N MET A 329 -6.30 13.59 3.00
CA MET A 329 -5.09 12.79 3.22
C MET A 329 -5.08 11.53 2.37
N TRP A 330 -6.22 10.82 2.21
CA TRP A 330 -6.30 9.68 1.29
C TRP A 330 -6.00 10.10 -0.16
N ALA A 331 -6.48 11.27 -0.58
CA ALA A 331 -6.18 11.79 -1.91
C ALA A 331 -4.69 12.12 -2.09
N MET A 332 -4.07 12.77 -1.11
CA MET A 332 -2.64 13.09 -1.13
C MET A 332 -1.75 11.84 -1.17
N LEU A 333 -2.15 10.79 -0.47
CA LEU A 333 -1.40 9.53 -0.37
C LEU A 333 -1.64 8.57 -1.55
N ASN A 334 -2.42 8.94 -2.56
CA ASN A 334 -2.85 8.02 -3.63
C ASN A 334 -3.50 6.74 -3.09
N ALA A 335 -4.16 6.84 -1.95
CA ALA A 335 -4.91 5.73 -1.40
C ALA A 335 -6.14 5.43 -2.27
N PRO A 336 -6.60 4.17 -2.33
CA PRO A 336 -7.89 3.86 -2.92
C PRO A 336 -9.00 4.66 -2.24
N LEU A 337 -9.83 5.35 -3.02
CA LEU A 337 -10.99 6.08 -2.48
C LEU A 337 -12.20 5.15 -2.43
N ILE A 338 -12.15 4.16 -1.54
CA ILE A 338 -13.21 3.17 -1.34
C ILE A 338 -14.05 3.59 -0.12
N ILE A 339 -15.31 3.90 -0.34
CA ILE A 339 -16.25 4.32 0.69
C ILE A 339 -16.68 3.10 1.51
N GLY A 340 -16.49 3.13 2.83
CA GLY A 340 -16.88 2.07 3.77
C GLY A 340 -18.08 2.45 4.64
N PHE A 341 -19.00 3.25 4.14
CA PHE A 341 -20.14 3.79 4.87
C PHE A 341 -21.47 3.37 4.21
N ASP A 342 -22.55 3.29 4.98
CA ASP A 342 -23.90 3.07 4.45
C ASP A 342 -24.40 4.30 3.68
N LEU A 343 -24.12 4.34 2.39
CA LEU A 343 -24.43 5.47 1.51
C LEU A 343 -25.91 5.85 1.46
N ARG A 344 -26.83 4.96 1.86
CA ARG A 344 -28.27 5.26 1.96
C ARG A 344 -28.57 6.31 3.05
N LYS A 345 -27.62 6.51 3.97
CA LYS A 345 -27.70 7.48 5.07
C LYS A 345 -26.91 8.77 4.82
N ALA A 346 -26.21 8.87 3.67
CA ALA A 346 -25.38 10.02 3.36
C ALA A 346 -26.24 11.27 3.16
N ASN A 347 -25.83 12.37 3.80
CA ASN A 347 -26.43 13.68 3.57
C ASN A 347 -25.71 14.43 2.42
N ALA A 348 -26.29 15.59 2.02
CA ALA A 348 -25.76 16.38 0.91
C ALA A 348 -24.32 16.89 1.15
N GLU A 349 -23.96 17.24 2.40
CA GLU A 349 -22.62 17.75 2.73
C GLU A 349 -21.57 16.63 2.64
N GLN A 350 -21.87 15.44 3.15
CA GLN A 350 -21.01 14.26 3.02
C GLN A 350 -20.78 13.87 1.56
N LEU A 351 -21.84 13.87 0.74
CA LEU A 351 -21.73 13.64 -0.69
C LEU A 351 -20.92 14.73 -1.40
N ALA A 352 -21.02 15.99 -0.95
CA ALA A 352 -20.22 17.09 -1.48
C ALA A 352 -18.72 16.92 -1.15
N VAL A 353 -18.38 16.44 0.05
CA VAL A 353 -16.98 16.09 0.41
C VAL A 353 -16.44 15.00 -0.49
N LEU A 354 -17.14 13.86 -0.60
CA LEU A 354 -16.76 12.73 -1.47
C LEU A 354 -16.69 13.14 -2.94
N GLY A 355 -17.50 14.11 -3.35
CA GLY A 355 -17.59 14.62 -4.72
C GLY A 355 -16.69 15.82 -5.02
N ASN A 356 -15.78 16.26 -4.14
CA ASN A 356 -14.89 17.40 -4.43
C ASN A 356 -13.91 17.05 -5.56
N SER A 357 -14.16 17.60 -6.76
CA SER A 357 -13.38 17.28 -7.96
C SER A 357 -11.93 17.75 -7.87
N ALA A 358 -11.63 18.83 -7.13
CA ALA A 358 -10.27 19.33 -6.98
C ALA A 358 -9.41 18.39 -6.11
N ILE A 359 -9.98 17.84 -5.05
CA ILE A 359 -9.33 16.83 -4.19
C ILE A 359 -9.20 15.49 -4.92
N ILE A 360 -10.26 15.03 -5.62
CA ILE A 360 -10.21 13.82 -6.46
C ILE A 360 -9.09 13.92 -7.50
N ALA A 361 -8.91 15.08 -8.13
CA ALA A 361 -7.88 15.30 -9.14
C ALA A 361 -6.45 15.10 -8.59
N LEU A 362 -6.21 15.31 -7.30
CA LEU A 362 -4.92 14.99 -6.67
C LEU A 362 -4.69 13.49 -6.59
N ASN A 363 -5.71 12.73 -6.23
CA ASN A 363 -5.66 11.27 -6.15
C ASN A 363 -5.50 10.63 -7.53
N GLN A 364 -6.18 11.18 -8.52
CA GLN A 364 -6.25 10.67 -9.89
C GLN A 364 -5.20 11.31 -10.82
N ASP A 365 -4.23 12.06 -10.27
CA ASP A 365 -3.17 12.67 -11.07
C ASP A 365 -2.33 11.60 -11.81
N PRO A 366 -2.18 11.71 -13.14
CA PRO A 366 -1.51 10.68 -13.95
C PRO A 366 0.00 10.56 -13.67
N GLY A 367 0.63 11.51 -12.96
CA GLY A 367 2.00 11.37 -12.48
C GLY A 367 2.15 10.24 -11.47
N GLY A 368 1.08 9.90 -10.75
CA GLY A 368 1.05 8.77 -9.81
C GLY A 368 1.96 8.94 -8.60
N HIS A 369 2.40 10.17 -8.30
CA HIS A 369 3.30 10.43 -7.18
C HIS A 369 2.52 10.54 -5.88
N GLN A 370 2.78 9.66 -4.92
CA GLN A 370 2.28 9.80 -3.55
C GLN A 370 2.94 11.02 -2.90
N ALA A 371 2.22 11.73 -2.03
CA ALA A 371 2.79 12.85 -1.28
C ALA A 371 3.91 12.38 -0.34
N VAL A 372 4.98 13.18 -0.29
CA VAL A 372 6.15 12.98 0.56
C VAL A 372 6.03 13.85 1.81
N LEU A 373 6.39 13.30 2.95
CA LEU A 373 6.38 13.99 4.24
C LEU A 373 7.56 14.98 4.33
N ALA A 374 7.29 16.25 4.07
CA ALA A 374 8.29 17.33 4.08
C ALA A 374 8.60 17.87 5.48
N TYR A 375 7.61 17.87 6.39
CA TYR A 375 7.77 18.27 7.79
C TYR A 375 7.00 17.35 8.71
N ASP A 376 7.58 17.00 9.86
CA ASP A 376 7.03 16.07 10.82
C ASP A 376 7.28 16.50 12.26
N SER A 377 6.23 16.91 12.96
CA SER A 377 6.22 17.13 14.41
C SER A 377 5.07 16.35 15.05
N ASN A 378 4.93 16.41 16.38
CA ASN A 378 3.82 15.76 17.05
C ASN A 378 2.47 16.38 16.67
N ASP A 379 2.45 17.65 16.37
CA ASP A 379 1.23 18.43 16.18
C ASP A 379 0.92 18.68 14.70
N LEU A 380 1.95 18.89 13.88
CA LEU A 380 1.85 19.28 12.48
C LEU A 380 2.61 18.32 11.57
N GLN A 381 1.97 17.92 10.50
CA GLN A 381 2.63 17.28 9.37
C GLN A 381 2.36 18.06 8.07
N ILE A 382 3.41 18.25 7.26
CA ILE A 382 3.30 18.86 5.94
C ILE A 382 3.68 17.82 4.89
N TYR A 383 2.77 17.55 3.97
CA TYR A 383 2.94 16.63 2.86
C TYR A 383 2.99 17.39 1.55
N VAL A 384 3.94 17.07 0.69
CA VAL A 384 4.10 17.70 -0.63
C VAL A 384 4.04 16.63 -1.71
N LYS A 385 3.19 16.86 -2.71
CA LYS A 385 2.98 15.99 -3.87
C LYS A 385 3.36 16.74 -5.14
N THR A 386 4.15 16.12 -6.00
CA THR A 386 4.39 16.63 -7.35
C THR A 386 3.29 16.13 -8.28
N LEU A 387 2.71 17.03 -9.07
CA LEU A 387 1.68 16.71 -10.07
C LEU A 387 2.30 16.48 -11.45
N ALA A 388 1.60 15.79 -12.32
CA ALA A 388 2.07 15.44 -13.67
C ALA A 388 2.49 16.66 -14.51
N ASN A 389 1.87 17.82 -14.28
CA ASN A 389 2.20 19.08 -14.98
C ASN A 389 3.36 19.87 -14.35
N GLY A 390 3.97 19.33 -13.27
CA GLY A 390 5.06 19.96 -12.53
C GLY A 390 4.61 20.83 -11.34
N ASP A 391 3.35 21.27 -11.26
CA ASP A 391 2.84 21.93 -10.06
C ASP A 391 2.98 21.03 -8.82
N LYS A 392 2.84 21.64 -7.64
CA LYS A 392 2.78 20.91 -6.38
C LYS A 392 1.37 20.92 -5.80
N ALA A 393 1.06 19.92 -4.98
CA ALA A 393 0.01 20.01 -3.99
C ALA A 393 0.64 19.92 -2.61
N VAL A 394 0.14 20.70 -1.66
CA VAL A 394 0.58 20.65 -0.27
C VAL A 394 -0.61 20.45 0.66
N ALA A 395 -0.44 19.54 1.62
CA ALA A 395 -1.39 19.35 2.72
C ALA A 395 -0.70 19.66 4.05
N LEU A 396 -1.34 20.53 4.86
CA LEU A 396 -0.91 20.86 6.21
C LEU A 396 -1.92 20.25 7.18
N LEU A 397 -1.54 19.18 7.83
CA LEU A 397 -2.40 18.42 8.75
C LEU A 397 -2.11 18.81 10.20
N ASN A 398 -3.07 19.43 10.86
CA ASN A 398 -3.08 19.56 12.32
C ASN A 398 -3.59 18.25 12.94
N ARG A 399 -2.72 17.55 13.65
CA ARG A 399 -3.05 16.28 14.30
C ARG A 399 -3.78 16.42 15.62
N THR A 400 -3.82 17.66 16.19
CA THR A 400 -4.29 17.96 17.54
C THR A 400 -5.71 18.53 17.56
N SER A 401 -6.30 18.58 18.74
CA SER A 401 -7.59 19.22 18.99
C SER A 401 -7.50 20.72 19.32
N ALA A 402 -6.32 21.33 19.18
CA ALA A 402 -6.09 22.78 19.35
C ALA A 402 -5.70 23.42 18.01
N PRO A 403 -6.01 24.70 17.78
CA PRO A 403 -5.51 25.40 16.60
C PRO A 403 -3.99 25.59 16.69
N ILE A 404 -3.32 25.54 15.55
CA ILE A 404 -1.87 25.74 15.41
C ILE A 404 -1.56 26.73 14.30
N GLU A 405 -0.36 27.31 14.30
CA GLU A 405 0.20 28.05 13.19
C GLU A 405 1.26 27.18 12.49
N ALA A 406 1.15 27.02 11.18
CA ALA A 406 2.06 26.23 10.37
C ALA A 406 2.97 27.15 9.54
N ASP A 407 4.29 26.94 9.64
CA ASP A 407 5.27 27.58 8.76
C ASP A 407 5.44 26.73 7.50
N LEU A 408 5.12 27.33 6.34
CA LEU A 408 5.32 26.73 5.01
C LEU A 408 6.41 27.47 4.27
N THR A 409 7.46 26.76 3.86
CA THR A 409 8.63 27.34 3.18
C THR A 409 8.75 26.85 1.73
N ALA A 410 9.35 27.67 0.88
CA ALA A 410 9.70 27.31 -0.50
C ALA A 410 10.59 26.04 -0.57
N ALA A 411 11.49 25.86 0.40
CA ALA A 411 12.37 24.69 0.48
C ALA A 411 11.58 23.40 0.68
N GLN A 412 10.58 23.38 1.56
CA GLN A 412 9.69 22.23 1.74
C GLN A 412 8.95 21.86 0.45
N LEU A 413 8.57 22.88 -0.35
CA LEU A 413 7.91 22.72 -1.64
C LEU A 413 8.87 22.38 -2.79
N LYS A 414 10.20 22.44 -2.56
CA LYS A 414 11.25 22.33 -3.59
C LYS A 414 11.11 23.37 -4.70
N LEU A 415 10.70 24.58 -4.30
CA LEU A 415 10.59 25.76 -5.15
C LEU A 415 11.65 26.81 -4.81
N ALA A 416 11.94 27.69 -5.76
CA ALA A 416 12.89 28.78 -5.57
C ALA A 416 12.37 29.79 -4.53
N SER A 417 13.21 30.14 -3.54
CA SER A 417 12.83 30.97 -2.40
C SER A 417 12.77 32.45 -2.71
N ASP A 418 13.35 32.89 -3.82
CA ASP A 418 13.39 34.29 -4.31
C ASP A 418 12.29 34.58 -5.35
N ALA A 419 11.55 33.58 -5.76
CA ALA A 419 10.47 33.68 -6.73
C ALA A 419 9.09 33.71 -6.04
N GLN A 420 8.10 34.26 -6.74
CA GLN A 420 6.73 34.27 -6.29
C GLN A 420 6.11 32.88 -6.37
N ILE A 421 5.47 32.44 -5.29
CA ILE A 421 4.75 31.16 -5.17
C ILE A 421 3.25 31.46 -5.08
N GLY A 422 2.45 30.91 -6.00
CA GLY A 422 1.01 31.01 -6.01
C GLY A 422 0.37 29.78 -5.36
N MET A 423 -0.66 29.98 -4.56
CA MET A 423 -1.43 28.90 -3.90
C MET A 423 -2.93 29.08 -4.14
N THR A 424 -3.61 27.98 -4.37
CA THR A 424 -5.09 27.89 -4.46
C THR A 424 -5.60 26.85 -3.47
N ASP A 425 -6.41 27.26 -2.53
CA ASP A 425 -7.09 26.36 -1.58
C ASP A 425 -8.11 25.50 -2.34
N LEU A 426 -8.00 24.18 -2.23
CA LEU A 426 -8.83 23.24 -3.00
C LEU A 426 -10.20 22.98 -2.39
N TRP A 427 -10.45 23.44 -1.16
CA TRP A 427 -11.77 23.40 -0.54
C TRP A 427 -12.57 24.67 -0.79
N SER A 428 -11.94 25.84 -0.67
CA SER A 428 -12.61 27.14 -0.78
C SER A 428 -12.44 27.83 -2.15
N GLY A 429 -11.46 27.43 -2.94
CA GLY A 429 -11.08 28.09 -4.19
C GLY A 429 -10.34 29.43 -4.00
N LYS A 430 -10.06 29.84 -2.77
CA LYS A 430 -9.33 31.08 -2.49
C LYS A 430 -7.87 30.98 -2.92
N THR A 431 -7.35 32.08 -3.44
CA THR A 431 -5.95 32.19 -3.89
C THR A 431 -5.15 33.10 -2.98
N MET A 432 -3.86 32.80 -2.82
CA MET A 432 -2.87 33.64 -2.15
C MET A 432 -1.51 33.51 -2.83
N GLN A 433 -0.59 34.40 -2.47
CA GLN A 433 0.77 34.41 -2.99
C GLN A 433 1.75 34.76 -1.87
N PHE A 434 2.96 34.20 -1.94
CA PHE A 434 4.04 34.52 -1.00
C PHE A 434 5.42 34.37 -1.68
N VAL A 435 6.47 34.82 -1.00
CA VAL A 435 7.88 34.65 -1.38
C VAL A 435 8.64 34.10 -0.19
N GLY A 436 9.45 33.08 -0.40
CA GLY A 436 10.26 32.43 0.63
C GLY A 436 9.46 31.57 1.61
N GLU A 437 8.67 32.19 2.48
CA GLU A 437 7.88 31.50 3.51
C GLU A 437 6.56 32.21 3.79
N THR A 438 5.60 31.46 4.36
CA THR A 438 4.32 31.99 4.82
C THR A 438 3.84 31.23 6.04
N LYS A 439 3.01 31.90 6.85
CA LYS A 439 2.35 31.31 8.03
C LYS A 439 0.88 31.11 7.75
N LEU A 440 0.38 29.94 8.13
CA LEU A 440 -1.00 29.53 7.88
C LEU A 440 -1.64 29.06 9.19
N PRO A 441 -2.77 29.66 9.61
CA PRO A 441 -3.54 29.12 10.73
C PRO A 441 -4.23 27.83 10.30
N VAL A 442 -4.07 26.77 11.09
CA VAL A 442 -4.70 25.46 10.86
C VAL A 442 -5.58 25.12 12.06
N GLY A 443 -6.87 24.98 11.83
CA GLY A 443 -7.84 24.64 12.87
C GLY A 443 -7.60 23.26 13.50
N PRO A 444 -8.31 22.95 14.60
CA PRO A 444 -8.23 21.65 15.25
C PRO A 444 -8.59 20.51 14.28
N ARG A 445 -7.74 19.49 14.19
CA ARG A 445 -7.92 18.31 13.30
C ARG A 445 -8.17 18.66 11.82
N GLU A 446 -7.85 19.89 11.43
CA GLU A 446 -8.01 20.39 10.06
C GLU A 446 -6.83 19.98 9.18
N THR A 447 -7.12 19.75 7.91
CA THR A 447 -6.12 19.64 6.83
C THR A 447 -6.38 20.73 5.81
N LEU A 448 -5.49 21.71 5.73
CA LEU A 448 -5.47 22.66 4.61
C LEU A 448 -4.84 21.99 3.39
N VAL A 449 -5.45 22.14 2.22
CA VAL A 449 -4.93 21.55 0.98
C VAL A 449 -4.88 22.61 -0.12
N TYR A 450 -3.67 22.84 -0.64
CA TYR A 450 -3.47 23.81 -1.71
C TYR A 450 -2.84 23.16 -2.94
N ARG A 451 -3.26 23.62 -4.11
CA ARG A 451 -2.45 23.52 -5.32
C ARG A 451 -1.47 24.68 -5.33
N VAL A 452 -0.22 24.39 -5.65
CA VAL A 452 0.89 25.34 -5.56
C VAL A 452 1.64 25.39 -6.88
N SER A 453 1.91 26.60 -7.38
CA SER A 453 2.72 26.84 -8.56
C SER A 453 3.88 27.81 -8.23
N GLY A 454 5.03 27.61 -8.85
CA GLY A 454 6.22 28.42 -8.63
C GLY A 454 7.39 27.94 -9.47
N GLN A 455 8.50 28.66 -9.43
CA GLN A 455 9.73 28.25 -10.09
C GLN A 455 10.35 27.06 -9.34
N HIS A 456 10.63 25.95 -10.04
CA HIS A 456 11.26 24.78 -9.44
C HIS A 456 12.69 25.10 -8.98
N LEU A 457 13.09 24.47 -7.88
CA LEU A 457 14.44 24.59 -7.34
C LEU A 457 15.51 24.06 -8.32
N LEU A 458 15.16 23.01 -9.09
CA LEU A 458 15.94 22.51 -10.23
C LEU A 458 15.18 22.81 -11.54
N PRO A 459 15.48 23.94 -12.22
CA PRO A 459 14.70 24.38 -13.39
C PRO A 459 14.66 23.36 -14.54
N ASN A 460 15.74 22.57 -14.73
CA ASN A 460 15.86 21.58 -15.80
C ASN A 460 15.91 20.13 -15.28
N GLY A 461 15.47 19.90 -14.06
CA GLY A 461 15.55 18.60 -13.42
C GLY A 461 14.51 18.38 -12.35
N SER A 462 14.60 17.22 -11.70
CA SER A 462 13.82 16.88 -10.53
C SER A 462 14.65 16.00 -9.60
N TYR A 463 14.53 16.22 -8.30
CA TYR A 463 15.04 15.25 -7.33
C TYR A 463 14.24 13.94 -7.46
N LEU A 464 14.88 12.80 -7.24
CA LEU A 464 14.17 11.51 -7.27
C LEU A 464 13.06 11.45 -6.22
N SER A 465 13.24 12.12 -5.10
CA SER A 465 12.23 12.24 -4.04
C SER A 465 11.00 13.08 -4.41
N GLU A 466 11.04 13.82 -5.53
CA GLU A 466 9.85 14.51 -6.09
C GLU A 466 9.00 13.58 -6.96
N LEU A 467 9.57 12.46 -7.38
CA LEU A 467 8.99 11.54 -8.35
C LEU A 467 8.78 10.12 -7.76
N PRO A 468 8.19 9.97 -6.55
CA PRO A 468 8.12 8.66 -5.90
C PRO A 468 7.41 7.60 -6.76
N GLY A 469 6.42 7.94 -7.57
CA GLY A 469 5.76 7.01 -8.50
C GLY A 469 6.67 6.49 -9.63
N ASN A 470 7.85 7.09 -9.84
CA ASN A 470 8.87 6.67 -10.78
C ASN A 470 10.06 5.98 -10.11
N VAL A 471 10.05 5.82 -8.80
CA VAL A 471 11.14 5.26 -8.00
C VAL A 471 10.64 4.07 -7.22
N TYR A 472 11.18 2.88 -7.48
CA TYR A 472 10.76 1.65 -6.82
C TYR A 472 11.94 0.94 -6.15
N PRO A 473 11.91 0.72 -4.83
CA PRO A 473 12.91 -0.06 -4.12
C PRO A 473 12.66 -1.57 -4.35
N ALA A 474 13.08 -2.08 -5.50
CA ALA A 474 12.88 -3.46 -5.91
C ALA A 474 13.54 -4.48 -4.96
N ALA A 475 14.63 -4.06 -4.29
CA ALA A 475 15.19 -4.67 -3.10
C ALA A 475 15.56 -3.53 -2.14
N ASP A 476 14.94 -3.47 -0.98
CA ASP A 476 15.11 -2.34 -0.05
C ASP A 476 16.21 -2.54 1.00
N GLY A 477 16.88 -3.71 0.99
CA GLY A 477 17.96 -4.05 1.93
C GLY A 477 17.50 -4.32 3.36
N VAL A 478 16.20 -4.19 3.64
CA VAL A 478 15.65 -4.50 4.97
C VAL A 478 15.59 -6.02 5.13
N THR A 479 16.22 -6.52 6.17
CA THR A 479 16.04 -7.92 6.54
C THR A 479 14.77 -8.08 7.37
N ALA A 480 14.00 -9.13 7.11
CA ALA A 480 12.75 -9.42 7.80
C ALA A 480 12.92 -9.79 9.29
N ARG A 481 13.97 -9.28 9.94
CA ARG A 481 14.27 -9.52 11.37
C ARG A 481 13.52 -8.60 12.30
N GLN A 482 13.06 -7.47 11.80
CA GLN A 482 12.32 -6.49 12.60
C GLN A 482 10.84 -6.58 12.25
N LEU A 483 10.02 -6.67 13.28
CA LEU A 483 8.59 -6.45 13.13
C LEU A 483 8.39 -5.06 12.55
N ASP A 484 7.53 -4.96 11.55
CA ASP A 484 6.96 -3.68 11.20
C ASP A 484 6.26 -3.14 12.47
N PRO A 485 6.67 -1.97 13.02
CA PRO A 485 6.06 -1.41 14.23
C PRO A 485 4.55 -1.21 14.11
N MET A 486 4.02 -1.31 12.91
CA MET A 486 2.61 -1.26 12.58
C MET A 486 1.79 -2.40 13.17
N ILE A 487 2.39 -3.58 13.24
CA ILE A 487 1.75 -4.78 13.78
C ILE A 487 2.00 -4.84 15.28
N HIS A 488 2.01 -3.70 15.95
CA HIS A 488 2.38 -3.67 17.35
C HIS A 488 1.20 -4.06 18.22
N ARG A 489 1.41 -5.03 19.12
CA ARG A 489 0.45 -5.46 20.16
C ARG A 489 -0.11 -4.32 21.02
N GLY A 490 0.55 -3.18 21.08
CA GLY A 490 0.13 -2.00 21.84
C GLY A 490 -1.10 -1.31 21.26
N LEU A 491 -1.29 -1.42 19.95
CA LEU A 491 -2.44 -0.87 19.26
C LEU A 491 -3.47 -2.00 19.13
N GLY A 492 -4.52 -1.98 19.92
CA GLY A 492 -5.61 -2.93 19.74
C GLY A 492 -6.10 -2.85 18.27
N PRO A 493 -6.38 -3.99 17.61
CA PRO A 493 -6.72 -4.01 16.18
C PRO A 493 -7.94 -3.15 15.81
N TRP A 494 -8.75 -2.77 16.80
CA TRP A 494 -10.03 -2.11 16.58
C TRP A 494 -10.14 -0.70 17.15
N THR A 495 -9.25 -0.29 18.04
CA THR A 495 -9.38 0.97 18.77
C THR A 495 -8.26 1.97 18.48
N GLY A 496 -7.19 1.55 17.81
CA GLY A 496 -6.02 2.40 17.56
C GLY A 496 -5.19 2.72 18.81
N THR A 497 -5.80 2.62 20.00
CA THR A 497 -5.14 2.85 21.29
C THR A 497 -5.60 1.83 22.33
N ARG A 498 -4.71 1.42 23.23
CA ARG A 498 -5.10 0.76 24.47
C ARG A 498 -5.28 1.81 25.56
N GLY A 499 -6.43 1.78 26.21
CA GLY A 499 -6.68 2.62 27.38
C GLY A 499 -6.94 4.10 27.09
N GLY A 500 -7.31 4.47 25.87
CA GLY A 500 -7.72 5.83 25.51
C GLY A 500 -6.59 6.86 25.35
N GLY A 501 -5.33 6.42 25.30
CA GLY A 501 -4.19 7.28 24.98
C GLY A 501 -4.01 7.49 23.45
N GLU A 502 -3.25 8.50 23.06
CA GLU A 502 -2.85 8.69 21.67
C GLU A 502 -2.01 7.48 21.18
N PRO A 503 -2.23 6.98 19.95
CA PRO A 503 -1.43 5.90 19.44
C PRO A 503 0.04 6.33 19.34
N PRO A 504 1.01 5.43 19.60
CA PRO A 504 2.40 5.74 19.37
C PRO A 504 2.59 6.13 17.92
N ARG A 505 3.39 7.17 17.69
CA ARG A 505 3.71 7.58 16.33
C ARG A 505 4.48 6.49 15.61
N TYR A 506 4.05 6.19 14.42
CA TYR A 506 4.74 5.26 13.55
C TYR A 506 6.05 5.88 13.03
N ALA A 507 7.18 5.29 13.38
CA ALA A 507 8.51 5.77 12.98
C ALA A 507 9.05 5.17 11.67
N GLY A 508 8.38 4.16 11.12
CA GLY A 508 8.83 3.40 9.97
C GLY A 508 9.44 2.04 10.38
N TRP A 509 9.74 1.21 9.38
CA TRP A 509 10.32 -0.14 9.57
C TRP A 509 11.74 -0.26 9.01
N GLY A 510 12.37 0.86 8.61
CA GLY A 510 13.68 0.87 7.98
C GLY A 510 13.67 0.74 6.46
N GLY A 511 12.50 0.85 5.82
CA GLY A 511 12.36 0.85 4.36
C GLY A 511 12.87 2.12 3.70
N ALA A 512 12.89 2.12 2.36
CA ALA A 512 13.32 3.26 1.57
C ALA A 512 12.41 4.49 1.80
N ARG A 513 13.01 5.66 1.94
CA ARG A 513 12.34 6.92 2.24
C ARG A 513 12.80 8.04 1.31
N ALA A 514 11.87 8.88 0.93
CA ALA A 514 12.16 10.14 0.25
C ALA A 514 12.53 11.23 1.28
N ASP A 515 13.63 11.93 1.03
CA ASP A 515 14.18 13.05 1.84
C ASP A 515 14.51 12.70 3.31
N ARG A 516 14.53 11.43 3.66
CA ARG A 516 14.84 10.95 5.01
C ARG A 516 15.67 9.66 4.98
N ALA A 517 16.44 9.44 6.03
CA ALA A 517 17.01 8.13 6.30
C ALA A 517 15.91 7.11 6.63
N PRO A 518 16.15 5.80 6.52
CA PRO A 518 15.13 4.77 6.67
C PRO A 518 14.27 4.85 7.92
N TRP A 519 14.80 5.34 9.03
CA TRP A 519 14.10 5.50 10.30
C TRP A 519 13.55 6.92 10.54
N GLY A 520 13.59 7.79 9.52
CA GLY A 520 12.99 9.13 9.56
C GLY A 520 13.94 10.26 9.97
N GLN A 521 15.21 9.97 10.25
CA GLN A 521 16.23 11.00 10.48
C GLN A 521 16.51 11.81 9.20
N GLU A 522 17.14 12.98 9.33
CA GLU A 522 17.67 13.71 8.19
C GLU A 522 18.76 12.88 7.48
N LEU A 523 18.82 12.97 6.15
CA LEU A 523 19.90 12.35 5.39
C LEU A 523 21.23 13.04 5.76
N SER A 524 22.22 12.27 6.20
CA SER A 524 23.53 12.77 6.61
C SER A 524 24.64 11.78 6.28
N ILE A 525 25.72 12.25 5.69
CA ILE A 525 26.90 11.44 5.38
C ILE A 525 28.13 12.17 5.96
N SER A 526 28.79 11.57 6.96
CA SER A 526 29.96 12.18 7.61
C SER A 526 29.72 13.63 8.04
N GLY A 527 28.58 13.92 8.67
CA GLY A 527 28.15 15.24 9.14
C GLY A 527 27.60 16.18 8.06
N THR A 528 27.69 15.80 6.77
CA THR A 528 27.09 16.59 5.68
C THR A 528 25.62 16.23 5.52
N LYS A 529 24.72 17.18 5.77
CA LYS A 529 23.27 17.03 5.65
C LYS A 529 22.78 17.22 4.21
N PHE A 530 21.78 16.45 3.82
CA PHE A 530 21.12 16.56 2.51
C PHE A 530 19.62 16.76 2.71
N PRO A 531 19.06 17.90 2.27
CA PRO A 531 17.63 18.17 2.42
C PRO A 531 16.77 17.29 1.51
N TYR A 532 17.34 16.78 0.41
CA TYR A 532 16.65 15.97 -0.59
C TYR A 532 17.43 14.70 -0.91
N GLY A 533 16.73 13.67 -1.39
CA GLY A 533 17.37 12.42 -1.79
C GLY A 533 16.60 11.19 -1.36
N ILE A 534 17.27 10.04 -1.31
CA ILE A 534 16.69 8.76 -0.90
C ILE A 534 17.59 8.12 0.14
N GLY A 535 17.02 7.82 1.32
CA GLY A 535 17.62 6.94 2.30
C GLY A 535 17.08 5.52 2.16
N ILE A 536 17.98 4.54 2.24
CA ILE A 536 17.64 3.11 2.07
C ILE A 536 18.65 2.27 2.84
N MET A 537 18.34 0.99 3.10
CA MET A 537 19.33 0.09 3.68
C MET A 537 20.33 -0.39 2.63
N ALA A 538 21.55 -0.74 3.06
CA ALA A 538 22.56 -1.35 2.21
C ALA A 538 22.09 -2.72 1.67
N ASN A 539 22.74 -3.20 0.59
CA ASN A 539 22.27 -4.31 -0.24
C ASN A 539 20.89 -4.04 -0.85
N SER A 540 20.75 -2.85 -1.42
CA SER A 540 19.51 -2.41 -2.06
C SER A 540 19.68 -2.19 -3.55
N ARG A 541 18.55 -2.30 -4.28
CA ARG A 541 18.40 -1.97 -5.69
C ARG A 541 17.11 -1.18 -5.90
N ILE A 542 17.28 0.02 -6.40
CA ILE A 542 16.18 0.93 -6.73
C ILE A 542 16.04 0.97 -8.25
N GLU A 543 14.84 0.78 -8.75
CA GLU A 543 14.48 1.00 -10.16
C GLU A 543 13.93 2.42 -10.31
N VAL A 544 14.36 3.14 -11.33
CA VAL A 544 13.94 4.51 -11.64
C VAL A 544 13.44 4.57 -13.08
N ARG A 545 12.19 4.95 -13.28
CA ARG A 545 11.65 5.32 -14.60
C ARG A 545 12.19 6.69 -14.99
N ASN A 546 12.96 6.75 -16.06
CA ASN A 546 13.51 8.02 -16.56
C ASN A 546 12.46 8.74 -17.43
N PRO A 547 12.02 9.95 -17.06
CA PRO A 547 11.08 10.73 -17.87
C PRO A 547 11.75 11.41 -19.10
N GLY A 548 12.87 10.88 -19.58
CA GLY A 548 13.60 11.40 -20.75
C GLY A 548 14.76 12.32 -20.40
N LYS A 549 15.17 12.37 -19.13
CA LYS A 549 16.34 13.16 -18.69
C LYS A 549 17.65 12.52 -19.15
N ARG A 550 18.71 13.35 -19.21
CA ARG A 550 19.99 12.96 -19.81
C ARG A 550 21.06 12.58 -18.81
N LYS A 551 20.97 13.08 -17.59
CA LYS A 551 21.98 12.91 -16.55
C LYS A 551 21.32 12.52 -15.21
N LEU A 552 21.96 11.61 -14.46
CA LEU A 552 21.67 11.35 -13.07
C LEU A 552 22.87 11.77 -12.24
N VAL A 553 22.62 12.49 -11.16
CA VAL A 553 23.65 12.97 -10.21
C VAL A 553 23.22 12.64 -8.78
N ALA A 554 24.17 12.31 -7.91
CA ALA A 554 23.95 12.15 -6.47
C ALA A 554 25.24 12.31 -5.66
N GLN A 555 25.07 12.54 -4.35
CA GLN A 555 26.11 12.42 -3.33
C GLN A 555 25.81 11.15 -2.52
N VAL A 556 26.75 10.21 -2.44
CA VAL A 556 26.49 8.90 -1.88
C VAL A 556 27.42 8.55 -0.73
N GLY A 557 26.93 7.78 0.22
CA GLY A 557 27.72 7.29 1.35
C GLY A 557 26.90 6.51 2.37
N ILE A 558 27.57 6.03 3.41
CA ILE A 558 26.93 5.43 4.57
C ILE A 558 26.29 6.56 5.37
N ASP A 559 25.02 6.39 5.71
CA ASP A 559 24.26 7.38 6.47
C ASP A 559 24.64 7.35 7.96
N ASP A 560 24.74 8.54 8.57
CA ASP A 560 25.16 8.71 9.96
C ASP A 560 24.13 8.18 10.96
N SER A 561 22.92 7.83 10.52
CA SER A 561 21.84 7.31 11.38
C SER A 561 22.01 5.85 11.79
N GLY A 562 23.06 5.15 11.33
CA GLY A 562 23.32 3.76 11.68
C GLY A 562 24.79 3.36 11.70
N ASP A 563 25.06 2.19 12.28
CA ASP A 563 26.41 1.61 12.38
C ASP A 563 26.63 0.53 11.30
N ALA A 564 27.61 0.74 10.45
CA ALA A 564 28.01 -0.22 9.43
C ALA A 564 28.86 -1.38 9.95
N GLY A 565 29.30 -1.37 11.21
CA GLY A 565 30.13 -2.44 11.80
C GLY A 565 31.42 -2.70 11.03
N GLY A 566 32.07 -1.67 10.48
CA GLY A 566 33.30 -1.76 9.70
C GLY A 566 33.11 -2.31 8.27
N ARG A 567 31.88 -2.44 7.80
CA ARG A 567 31.56 -2.79 6.40
C ARG A 567 31.69 -1.55 5.50
N ARG A 568 31.90 -1.80 4.21
CA ARG A 568 31.97 -0.77 3.18
C ARG A 568 30.84 -0.97 2.19
N VAL A 569 30.42 0.10 1.53
CA VAL A 569 29.40 0.08 0.48
C VAL A 569 29.97 0.68 -0.80
N ARG A 570 29.57 0.15 -1.94
CA ARG A 570 29.80 0.71 -3.26
C ARG A 570 28.46 1.04 -3.91
N PHE A 571 28.35 2.20 -4.48
CA PHE A 571 27.18 2.67 -5.20
C PHE A 571 27.41 2.50 -6.70
N GLU A 572 26.41 1.96 -7.38
CA GLU A 572 26.49 1.59 -8.80
C GLU A 572 25.25 2.14 -9.51
N ILE A 573 25.41 2.70 -10.71
CA ILE A 573 24.33 3.16 -11.58
C ILE A 573 24.33 2.32 -12.85
N TYR A 574 23.19 1.71 -13.17
CA TYR A 574 23.01 0.91 -14.37
C TYR A 574 21.94 1.50 -15.28
N GLY A 575 22.05 1.26 -16.58
CA GLY A 575 21.02 1.45 -17.60
C GLY A 575 20.98 0.24 -18.50
N ASP A 576 19.81 -0.40 -18.66
CA ASP A 576 19.62 -1.62 -19.44
C ASP A 576 20.67 -2.72 -19.12
N ARG A 577 20.89 -2.99 -17.82
CA ARG A 577 21.90 -3.93 -17.27
C ARG A 577 23.37 -3.52 -17.44
N LYS A 578 23.66 -2.43 -18.14
CA LYS A 578 25.02 -1.95 -18.34
C LYS A 578 25.42 -1.04 -17.17
N LEU A 579 26.56 -1.31 -16.55
CA LEU A 579 27.14 -0.40 -15.55
C LEU A 579 27.56 0.90 -16.25
N LEU A 580 26.99 2.00 -15.81
CA LEU A 580 27.26 3.35 -16.34
C LEU A 580 28.26 4.10 -15.47
N SER A 581 28.16 3.95 -14.15
CA SER A 581 29.02 4.61 -13.17
C SER A 581 29.07 3.81 -11.87
N GLN A 582 30.16 3.94 -11.12
CA GLN A 582 30.28 3.38 -9.78
C GLN A 582 31.19 4.25 -8.90
N SER A 583 30.91 4.28 -7.59
CA SER A 583 31.79 4.92 -6.61
C SER A 583 32.99 4.03 -6.26
N ALA A 584 34.01 4.59 -5.62
CA ALA A 584 34.90 3.79 -4.78
C ALA A 584 34.13 3.17 -3.59
N TRP A 585 34.75 2.19 -2.92
CA TRP A 585 34.21 1.65 -1.68
C TRP A 585 34.19 2.73 -0.57
N GLN A 586 33.02 2.99 -0.02
CA GLN A 586 32.78 3.99 1.04
C GLN A 586 32.74 3.29 2.40
N ALA A 587 33.44 3.82 3.38
CA ALA A 587 33.36 3.40 4.79
C ALA A 587 32.55 4.45 5.59
N ALA A 588 32.06 4.07 6.76
CA ALA A 588 31.45 5.03 7.69
C ALA A 588 32.44 6.15 8.05
N GLY A 589 31.96 7.39 8.14
CA GLY A 589 32.77 8.57 8.39
C GLY A 589 33.61 9.08 7.20
N THR A 590 33.47 8.43 6.02
CA THR A 590 34.06 8.95 4.78
C THR A 590 33.19 10.08 4.22
N ALA A 591 33.80 11.15 3.74
CA ALA A 591 33.08 12.26 3.09
C ALA A 591 32.21 11.76 1.92
N PRO A 592 31.06 12.41 1.64
CA PRO A 592 30.18 12.01 0.56
C PRO A 592 30.92 11.91 -0.78
N ALA A 593 30.71 10.82 -1.51
CA ALA A 593 31.26 10.64 -2.85
C ALA A 593 30.27 11.16 -3.90
N SER A 594 30.74 11.99 -4.82
CA SER A 594 29.96 12.38 -6.00
C SER A 594 29.88 11.21 -6.98
N ILE A 595 28.68 10.89 -7.44
CA ILE A 595 28.46 9.92 -8.51
C ILE A 595 27.55 10.54 -9.57
N GLU A 596 27.89 10.31 -10.84
CA GLU A 596 27.09 10.78 -11.96
C GLU A 596 27.12 9.79 -13.12
N ALA A 597 26.06 9.77 -13.91
CA ALA A 597 25.99 8.95 -15.12
C ALA A 597 25.22 9.68 -16.23
N SER A 598 25.64 9.48 -17.48
CA SER A 598 24.82 9.80 -18.64
C SER A 598 23.73 8.74 -18.77
N VAL A 599 22.47 9.15 -18.69
CA VAL A 599 21.28 8.28 -18.73
C VAL A 599 20.38 8.57 -19.93
N ALA A 600 20.88 9.32 -20.91
CA ALA A 600 20.16 9.62 -22.13
C ALA A 600 19.84 8.32 -22.89
N GLY A 601 18.55 8.14 -23.25
CA GLY A 601 18.07 6.97 -23.99
C GLY A 601 17.72 5.74 -23.14
N TYR A 602 18.12 5.68 -21.88
CA TYR A 602 17.71 4.62 -20.96
C TYR A 602 16.33 4.91 -20.38
N ARG A 603 15.42 3.96 -20.47
CA ARG A 603 14.06 4.08 -19.89
C ARG A 603 14.02 3.72 -18.41
N ILE A 604 14.80 2.71 -18.03
CA ILE A 604 14.95 2.26 -16.64
C ILE A 604 16.42 2.41 -16.25
N ILE A 605 16.61 3.10 -15.14
CA ILE A 605 17.90 3.26 -14.47
C ILE A 605 17.83 2.45 -13.18
N GLU A 606 18.90 1.78 -12.80
CA GLU A 606 18.96 1.05 -11.54
C GLU A 606 20.09 1.58 -10.68
N LEU A 607 19.76 1.88 -9.43
CA LEU A 607 20.69 2.37 -8.40
C LEU A 607 20.93 1.25 -7.41
N VAL A 608 22.16 0.79 -7.29
CA VAL A 608 22.52 -0.33 -6.41
C VAL A 608 23.48 0.14 -5.33
N ALA A 609 23.17 -0.16 -4.08
CA ALA A 609 24.08 0.01 -2.95
C ALA A 609 24.52 -1.38 -2.45
N ARG A 610 25.74 -1.77 -2.78
CA ARG A 610 26.29 -3.10 -2.54
C ARG A 610 27.35 -3.09 -1.44
N THR A 611 27.22 -3.97 -0.44
CA THR A 611 28.25 -4.13 0.61
C THR A 611 29.40 -5.02 0.16
N ASP A 612 30.55 -4.88 0.80
CA ASP A 612 31.76 -5.68 0.55
C ASP A 612 31.72 -7.08 1.16
N ARG A 613 30.67 -7.41 1.91
CA ARG A 613 30.48 -8.73 2.54
C ARG A 613 29.05 -9.22 2.31
N PRO A 614 28.86 -10.45 1.82
CA PRO A 614 27.54 -11.05 1.71
C PRO A 614 26.85 -11.20 3.08
N GLY A 615 25.54 -11.00 3.13
CA GLY A 615 24.71 -11.37 4.28
C GLY A 615 24.64 -10.38 5.44
N GLY A 616 25.03 -9.12 5.25
CA GLY A 616 24.94 -8.12 6.29
C GLY A 616 24.63 -6.73 5.77
N GLY A 617 23.36 -6.45 5.45
CA GLY A 617 22.95 -5.18 4.87
C GLY A 617 22.28 -4.18 5.83
N ASP A 618 22.09 -4.51 7.09
CA ASP A 618 21.20 -3.79 8.00
C ASP A 618 21.75 -2.43 8.49
N PHE A 619 22.35 -1.63 7.63
CA PHE A 619 22.73 -0.27 7.95
C PHE A 619 22.29 0.70 6.85
N PRO A 620 21.92 1.94 7.22
CA PRO A 620 21.41 2.92 6.29
C PRO A 620 22.50 3.48 5.38
N VAL A 621 22.10 3.77 4.14
CA VAL A 621 22.89 4.47 3.14
C VAL A 621 22.06 5.57 2.50
N SER A 622 22.70 6.61 2.02
CA SER A 622 22.05 7.75 1.43
C SER A 622 22.48 8.02 -0.01
N TRP A 623 21.49 8.28 -0.86
CA TRP A 623 21.62 8.92 -2.17
C TRP A 623 21.20 10.40 -2.01
N GLY A 624 22.09 11.22 -1.41
CA GLY A 624 21.83 12.62 -1.12
C GLY A 624 21.75 13.45 -2.40
N ASN A 625 20.81 14.38 -2.47
CA ASN A 625 20.52 15.25 -3.62
C ASN A 625 20.43 14.48 -4.96
N ALA A 626 19.97 13.22 -4.91
CA ALA A 626 19.81 12.41 -6.11
C ALA A 626 18.79 13.03 -7.05
N ALA A 627 19.22 13.36 -8.27
CA ALA A 627 18.41 14.10 -9.24
C ALA A 627 18.63 13.62 -10.67
N LEU A 628 17.56 13.72 -11.46
CA LEU A 628 17.58 13.59 -12.92
C LEU A 628 17.59 15.00 -13.53
N THR A 629 18.53 15.27 -14.44
CA THR A 629 18.69 16.58 -15.09
C THR A 629 18.87 16.43 -16.60
N ASP A 630 18.75 17.54 -17.33
CA ASP A 630 19.03 17.62 -18.77
C ASP A 630 20.53 17.74 -19.04
#